data_663167cd65c19cf1f4bd13364e49a0b3
#
_entry.id   663167cd65c19cf1f4bd13364e49a0b3
#
_cell.length_a   1.000
_cell.length_b   1.000
_cell.length_c   1.000
_cell.angle_alpha   90.00
_cell.angle_beta   90.00
_cell.angle_gamma   90.00
#
_symmetry.space_group_name_H-M   'P 1'
#
loop_
_entity.id
_entity.type
_entity.pdbx_description
1 polymer ?
#
loop_
_entity_poly.entity_id
_entity_poly.type
_entity_poly.pdbx_seq_one_letter_code
_entity_poly.pdbx_strand_id
1 'polypeptide(L)'
;MLPRTEEMNSRYKNPDNDPRGVWTSGDLSVKTYSEKTDYPIITPSGRVINPPSGRCWRTSKEKFLEMVSENRIWFGEKGDSVPRIKRFLSEVKDGIVSQTIWKYEEVSHTQEAIQNLNKLFGEKVFGTPKPEKLIQRIIQLGSEEEDIILDFFMGSGTTQAVAHKMNRQYIGIEQMDYIETVSVERLKKVIAGEQGGISKDVEWQGGGSFVYCELKNDVQDFLNKVENALSSEELVELLEKVKKSSFLSYRVDAKKLHKEEFNNLSLFEQKQLLVELIDQNNLYVNYSDINDVDNNISEKEKQLNTMFYL
;
A
#
# COMPACT_ATOMS: atom_id res chain seq x y z
N MET A 1 -2.40 -11.63 -6.17
CA MET A 1 -1.15 -12.47 -6.23
C MET A 1 -0.14 -11.78 -7.12
N LEU A 2 1.17 -12.00 -6.92
CA LEU A 2 2.20 -11.42 -7.80
C LEU A 2 2.26 -12.17 -9.14
N PRO A 3 2.56 -11.50 -10.27
CA PRO A 3 2.71 -12.14 -11.56
C PRO A 3 3.89 -13.14 -11.55
N ARG A 4 3.81 -14.16 -12.38
CA ARG A 4 4.90 -15.13 -12.56
C ARG A 4 5.99 -14.50 -13.43
N THR A 5 7.25 -14.82 -13.13
CA THR A 5 8.38 -14.37 -13.94
C THR A 5 8.70 -15.37 -15.07
N GLU A 6 9.36 -14.92 -16.13
CA GLU A 6 9.84 -15.78 -17.21
C GLU A 6 10.77 -16.87 -16.68
N GLU A 7 11.65 -16.55 -15.72
CA GLU A 7 12.54 -17.54 -15.08
C GLU A 7 11.77 -18.69 -14.42
N MET A 8 10.64 -18.37 -13.76
CA MET A 8 9.77 -19.40 -13.16
C MET A 8 9.13 -20.29 -14.23
N ASN A 9 8.76 -19.71 -15.37
CA ASN A 9 8.15 -20.44 -16.47
C ASN A 9 9.17 -21.22 -17.29
N SER A 10 10.43 -20.82 -17.34
CA SER A 10 11.52 -21.51 -18.06
C SER A 10 11.80 -22.94 -17.55
N ARG A 11 11.36 -23.25 -16.32
CA ARG A 11 11.45 -24.60 -15.70
C ARG A 11 10.47 -25.60 -16.30
N TYR A 12 9.48 -25.12 -17.02
CA TYR A 12 8.48 -25.97 -17.70
C TYR A 12 8.97 -26.28 -19.10
N LYS A 13 9.01 -27.59 -19.44
CA LYS A 13 9.45 -28.08 -20.74
C LYS A 13 8.44 -29.11 -21.26
N ASN A 14 8.51 -29.45 -22.53
CA ASN A 14 7.65 -30.47 -23.14
C ASN A 14 8.49 -31.51 -23.88
N PRO A 15 9.22 -32.38 -23.16
CA PRO A 15 10.12 -33.35 -23.79
C PRO A 15 9.41 -34.47 -24.55
N ASP A 16 8.15 -34.70 -24.30
CA ASP A 16 7.33 -35.78 -24.88
C ASP A 16 6.23 -35.26 -25.81
N ASN A 17 6.27 -33.98 -26.20
CA ASN A 17 5.30 -33.32 -27.08
C ASN A 17 3.85 -33.49 -26.62
N ASP A 18 3.61 -33.43 -25.31
CA ASP A 18 2.26 -33.52 -24.74
C ASP A 18 1.38 -32.37 -25.29
N PRO A 19 0.17 -32.65 -25.81
CA PRO A 19 -0.70 -31.63 -26.41
C PRO A 19 -1.16 -30.55 -25.42
N ARG A 20 -1.10 -30.79 -24.12
CA ARG A 20 -1.44 -29.82 -23.06
C ARG A 20 -0.36 -28.75 -22.86
N GLY A 21 0.80 -28.90 -23.52
CA GLY A 21 1.89 -27.94 -23.49
C GLY A 21 3.02 -28.29 -22.54
N VAL A 22 3.75 -27.25 -22.08
CA VAL A 22 4.91 -27.42 -21.21
C VAL A 22 4.54 -27.81 -19.79
N TRP A 23 5.34 -28.68 -19.16
CA TRP A 23 5.13 -29.18 -17.81
C TRP A 23 6.43 -29.27 -17.00
N THR A 24 6.30 -29.37 -15.69
CA THR A 24 7.41 -29.69 -14.77
C THR A 24 7.14 -30.97 -14.00
N SER A 25 8.20 -31.68 -13.63
CA SER A 25 8.08 -32.96 -12.94
C SER A 25 7.80 -32.77 -11.44
N GLY A 26 6.76 -33.42 -10.94
CA GLY A 26 6.44 -33.52 -9.51
C GLY A 26 6.83 -34.88 -8.93
N ASP A 27 7.21 -34.89 -7.64
CA ASP A 27 7.48 -36.14 -6.92
C ASP A 27 6.18 -36.93 -6.67
N LEU A 28 6.18 -38.20 -7.02
CA LEU A 28 5.08 -39.14 -6.78
C LEU A 28 5.12 -39.75 -5.38
N SER A 29 6.25 -39.69 -4.67
CA SER A 29 6.43 -40.26 -3.34
C SER A 29 6.23 -39.25 -2.22
N VAL A 30 5.73 -39.68 -1.06
CA VAL A 30 5.52 -38.88 0.15
C VAL A 30 6.13 -39.58 1.37
N LYS A 31 6.46 -38.77 2.41
CA LYS A 31 7.04 -39.27 3.66
C LYS A 31 6.00 -39.91 4.60
N THR A 32 4.74 -39.48 4.48
CA THR A 32 3.65 -40.05 5.31
C THR A 32 3.32 -41.44 4.80
N TYR A 33 3.66 -42.44 5.57
CA TYR A 33 3.43 -43.87 5.20
C TYR A 33 1.94 -44.21 5.26
N SER A 34 1.51 -44.99 4.27
CA SER A 34 0.18 -45.60 4.23
C SER A 34 0.27 -46.94 3.47
N GLU A 35 -0.18 -48.02 4.09
CA GLU A 35 -0.20 -49.37 3.50
C GLU A 35 -0.94 -49.41 2.15
N LYS A 36 -2.03 -48.62 2.01
CA LYS A 36 -2.81 -48.54 0.78
C LYS A 36 -2.07 -47.90 -0.41
N THR A 37 -0.97 -47.22 -0.13
CA THR A 37 -0.17 -46.52 -1.15
C THR A 37 1.26 -47.05 -1.24
N ASP A 38 1.53 -48.19 -0.57
CA ASP A 38 2.80 -48.94 -0.64
C ASP A 38 2.62 -50.16 -1.56
N TYR A 39 2.83 -49.93 -2.86
CA TYR A 39 2.67 -50.95 -3.90
C TYR A 39 3.76 -50.82 -4.98
N PRO A 40 4.16 -51.93 -5.63
CA PRO A 40 5.11 -51.89 -6.73
C PRO A 40 4.45 -51.27 -7.99
N ILE A 41 5.23 -50.45 -8.72
CA ILE A 41 4.86 -49.92 -10.03
C ILE A 41 5.70 -50.64 -11.09
N ILE A 42 5.01 -51.11 -12.14
CA ILE A 42 5.68 -51.69 -13.32
C ILE A 42 5.76 -50.55 -14.36
N THR A 43 6.95 -50.21 -14.79
CA THR A 43 7.18 -49.19 -15.83
C THR A 43 6.83 -49.73 -17.22
N PRO A 44 6.70 -48.86 -18.25
CA PRO A 44 6.51 -49.30 -19.62
C PRO A 44 7.60 -50.23 -20.16
N SER A 45 8.83 -50.13 -19.64
CA SER A 45 9.94 -51.02 -19.99
C SER A 45 9.92 -52.36 -19.27
N GLY A 46 8.93 -52.60 -18.37
CA GLY A 46 8.85 -53.83 -17.55
C GLY A 46 9.64 -53.78 -16.24
N ARG A 47 10.34 -52.71 -15.90
CA ARG A 47 11.04 -52.56 -14.64
C ARG A 47 10.06 -52.39 -13.48
N VAL A 48 10.30 -53.12 -12.38
CA VAL A 48 9.53 -53.00 -11.13
C VAL A 48 10.21 -51.96 -10.23
N ILE A 49 9.42 -50.97 -9.79
CA ILE A 49 9.89 -49.88 -8.90
C ILE A 49 9.03 -49.89 -7.64
N ASN A 50 9.66 -50.06 -6.49
CA ASN A 50 9.05 -49.90 -5.18
C ASN A 50 9.19 -48.46 -4.69
N PRO A 51 8.34 -47.99 -3.77
CA PRO A 51 8.55 -46.73 -3.10
C PRO A 51 9.95 -46.65 -2.45
N PRO A 52 10.60 -45.47 -2.41
CA PRO A 52 11.84 -45.30 -1.69
C PRO A 52 11.70 -45.68 -0.21
N SER A 53 12.76 -46.19 0.42
CA SER A 53 12.75 -46.57 1.84
C SER A 53 12.21 -45.44 2.74
N GLY A 54 11.25 -45.78 3.62
CA GLY A 54 10.57 -44.81 4.50
C GLY A 54 9.58 -43.90 3.80
N ARG A 55 9.15 -44.19 2.56
CA ARG A 55 8.17 -43.43 1.79
C ARG A 55 7.14 -44.38 1.18
N CYS A 56 6.01 -43.80 0.77
CA CYS A 56 5.02 -44.50 -0.07
C CYS A 56 4.59 -43.58 -1.22
N TRP A 57 3.78 -44.10 -2.15
CA TRP A 57 3.26 -43.26 -3.23
C TRP A 57 2.22 -42.27 -2.71
N ARG A 58 2.04 -41.18 -3.42
CA ARG A 58 1.07 -40.10 -3.07
C ARG A 58 -0.39 -40.51 -3.29
N THR A 59 -0.62 -41.49 -4.19
CA THR A 59 -1.95 -41.90 -4.64
C THR A 59 -2.16 -43.40 -4.50
N SER A 60 -3.43 -43.83 -4.45
CA SER A 60 -3.74 -45.26 -4.56
C SER A 60 -3.36 -45.83 -5.94
N LYS A 61 -3.29 -47.14 -6.06
CA LYS A 61 -2.95 -47.82 -7.30
C LYS A 61 -3.95 -47.54 -8.43
N GLU A 62 -5.24 -47.46 -8.09
CA GLU A 62 -6.34 -47.13 -9.04
C GLU A 62 -6.13 -45.71 -9.61
N LYS A 63 -5.91 -44.72 -8.74
CA LYS A 63 -5.68 -43.35 -9.15
C LYS A 63 -4.37 -43.18 -9.95
N PHE A 64 -3.35 -43.94 -9.61
CA PHE A 64 -2.10 -43.99 -10.38
C PHE A 64 -2.35 -44.48 -11.81
N LEU A 65 -3.10 -45.59 -11.98
CA LEU A 65 -3.40 -46.16 -13.29
C LEU A 65 -4.26 -45.19 -14.14
N GLU A 66 -5.20 -44.49 -13.51
CA GLU A 66 -5.96 -43.41 -14.16
C GLU A 66 -5.01 -42.31 -14.65
N MET A 67 -4.08 -41.84 -13.81
CA MET A 67 -3.07 -40.82 -14.21
C MET A 67 -2.15 -41.32 -15.33
N VAL A 68 -1.84 -42.61 -15.38
CA VAL A 68 -1.09 -43.20 -16.50
C VAL A 68 -1.91 -43.16 -17.78
N SER A 69 -3.18 -43.60 -17.74
CA SER A 69 -4.07 -43.56 -18.90
C SER A 69 -4.31 -42.15 -19.45
N GLU A 70 -4.27 -41.13 -18.59
CA GLU A 70 -4.36 -39.70 -18.94
C GLU A 70 -3.01 -39.11 -19.38
N ASN A 71 -1.95 -39.93 -19.54
CA ASN A 71 -0.60 -39.45 -19.83
C ASN A 71 -0.08 -38.39 -18.82
N ARG A 72 -0.45 -38.51 -17.54
CA ARG A 72 -0.01 -37.59 -16.47
C ARG A 72 1.21 -38.07 -15.72
N ILE A 73 1.71 -39.28 -16.03
CA ILE A 73 2.90 -39.85 -15.43
C ILE A 73 4.02 -39.92 -16.46
N TRP A 74 5.19 -39.43 -16.06
CA TRP A 74 6.41 -39.48 -16.85
C TRP A 74 7.36 -40.55 -16.32
N PHE A 75 7.76 -41.48 -17.18
CA PHE A 75 8.70 -42.59 -16.86
C PHE A 75 10.09 -42.34 -17.45
N GLY A 76 10.42 -41.13 -17.88
CA GLY A 76 11.64 -40.83 -18.62
C GLY A 76 11.49 -41.15 -20.11
N GLU A 77 12.47 -40.71 -20.91
CA GLU A 77 12.46 -40.90 -22.38
C GLU A 77 12.43 -42.39 -22.79
N LYS A 78 13.09 -43.27 -22.00
CA LYS A 78 13.16 -44.70 -22.25
C LYS A 78 12.04 -45.50 -21.56
N GLY A 79 11.16 -44.86 -20.81
CA GLY A 79 10.09 -45.51 -20.08
C GLY A 79 10.54 -46.42 -18.92
N ASP A 80 11.72 -46.21 -18.35
CA ASP A 80 12.33 -47.04 -17.30
C ASP A 80 12.65 -46.28 -16.00
N SER A 81 12.38 -45.00 -15.96
CA SER A 81 12.69 -44.11 -14.82
C SER A 81 11.64 -44.19 -13.72
N VAL A 82 12.00 -43.75 -12.52
CA VAL A 82 11.05 -43.57 -11.41
C VAL A 82 9.91 -42.64 -11.85
N PRO A 83 8.65 -43.05 -11.67
CA PRO A 83 7.53 -42.30 -12.15
C PRO A 83 7.43 -40.92 -11.49
N ARG A 84 7.17 -39.91 -12.29
CA ARG A 84 6.98 -38.52 -11.85
C ARG A 84 5.67 -37.96 -12.42
N ILE A 85 5.01 -37.10 -11.62
CA ILE A 85 3.75 -36.45 -12.04
C ILE A 85 4.08 -35.27 -12.96
N LYS A 86 3.44 -35.19 -14.11
CA LYS A 86 3.48 -34.01 -14.97
C LYS A 86 2.57 -32.92 -14.36
N ARG A 87 3.12 -31.74 -14.15
CA ARG A 87 2.40 -30.54 -13.72
C ARG A 87 2.45 -29.52 -14.83
N PHE A 88 1.36 -29.33 -15.54
CA PHE A 88 1.28 -28.46 -16.71
C PHE A 88 1.27 -26.99 -16.29
N LEU A 89 1.95 -26.16 -17.05
CA LEU A 89 1.92 -24.70 -16.84
C LEU A 89 0.50 -24.13 -17.04
N SER A 90 -0.26 -24.69 -17.97
CA SER A 90 -1.66 -24.32 -18.23
C SER A 90 -2.64 -24.61 -17.06
N GLU A 91 -2.24 -25.49 -16.13
CA GLU A 91 -3.04 -25.85 -14.94
C GLU A 91 -2.59 -25.09 -13.67
N VAL A 92 -1.52 -24.31 -13.76
CA VAL A 92 -1.02 -23.54 -12.62
C VAL A 92 -1.86 -22.28 -12.48
N LYS A 93 -2.27 -21.97 -11.25
CA LYS A 93 -2.97 -20.70 -10.97
C LYS A 93 -2.12 -19.51 -11.42
N ASP A 94 -2.77 -18.54 -12.02
CA ASP A 94 -2.14 -17.27 -12.34
C ASP A 94 -1.66 -16.59 -11.06
N GLY A 95 -0.35 -16.28 -11.05
CA GLY A 95 0.29 -15.61 -9.93
C GLY A 95 0.95 -16.53 -8.89
N ILE A 96 1.79 -15.92 -8.10
CA ILE A 96 2.53 -16.54 -7.00
C ILE A 96 2.20 -15.87 -5.68
N VAL A 97 2.32 -16.61 -4.60
CA VAL A 97 2.24 -16.06 -3.25
C VAL A 97 3.46 -15.19 -3.00
N SER A 98 3.25 -14.00 -2.45
CA SER A 98 4.36 -13.12 -2.06
C SER A 98 5.21 -13.78 -0.97
N GLN A 99 6.53 -13.62 -1.08
CA GLN A 99 7.42 -13.97 0.01
C GLN A 99 7.26 -12.99 1.19
N THR A 100 7.60 -13.43 2.39
CA THR A 100 7.54 -12.58 3.60
C THR A 100 8.71 -11.58 3.68
N ILE A 101 9.80 -11.84 2.97
CA ILE A 101 10.95 -10.94 2.87
C ILE A 101 11.05 -10.44 1.43
N TRP A 102 11.06 -9.12 1.25
CA TRP A 102 11.25 -8.45 -0.03
C TRP A 102 12.65 -7.86 -0.08
N LYS A 103 13.43 -8.33 -1.02
CA LYS A 103 14.80 -7.86 -1.19
C LYS A 103 14.83 -6.55 -1.95
N TYR A 104 15.86 -5.72 -1.71
CA TYR A 104 15.99 -4.43 -2.37
C TYR A 104 16.18 -4.54 -3.90
N GLU A 105 16.72 -5.65 -4.39
CA GLU A 105 16.84 -5.94 -5.83
C GLU A 105 15.46 -6.05 -6.50
N GLU A 106 14.44 -6.45 -5.75
CA GLU A 106 13.08 -6.61 -6.25
C GLU A 106 12.22 -5.35 -6.10
N VAL A 107 12.34 -4.67 -4.96
CA VAL A 107 11.48 -3.54 -4.59
C VAL A 107 12.20 -2.20 -4.54
N SER A 108 13.49 -2.17 -4.92
CA SER A 108 14.36 -0.99 -4.85
C SER A 108 14.62 -0.51 -3.42
N HIS A 109 15.27 0.65 -3.27
CA HIS A 109 15.67 1.25 -2.00
C HIS A 109 15.60 2.78 -2.07
N THR A 110 15.66 3.44 -0.92
CA THR A 110 15.48 4.90 -0.80
C THR A 110 16.45 5.70 -1.67
N GLN A 111 17.71 5.26 -1.81
CA GLN A 111 18.70 5.98 -2.61
C GLN A 111 18.33 6.04 -4.09
N GLU A 112 17.84 4.92 -4.66
CA GLU A 112 17.32 4.89 -6.03
C GLU A 112 16.07 5.78 -6.16
N ALA A 113 15.20 5.76 -5.16
CA ALA A 113 14.02 6.63 -5.13
C ALA A 113 14.39 8.13 -5.16
N ILE A 114 15.41 8.54 -4.39
CA ILE A 114 15.93 9.91 -4.41
C ILE A 114 16.48 10.26 -5.80
N GLN A 115 17.25 9.37 -6.41
CA GLN A 115 17.83 9.61 -7.74
C GLN A 115 16.73 9.75 -8.81
N ASN A 116 15.70 8.91 -8.75
CA ASN A 116 14.57 8.97 -9.68
C ASN A 116 13.79 10.28 -9.51
N LEU A 117 13.52 10.68 -8.26
CA LEU A 117 12.82 11.94 -7.98
C LEU A 117 13.65 13.15 -8.42
N ASN A 118 14.93 13.20 -8.08
CA ASN A 118 15.84 14.28 -8.50
C ASN A 118 15.93 14.38 -10.04
N LYS A 119 15.95 13.24 -10.74
CA LYS A 119 15.93 13.23 -12.21
C LYS A 119 14.63 13.80 -12.76
N LEU A 120 13.50 13.51 -12.11
CA LEU A 120 12.19 13.99 -12.51
C LEU A 120 12.07 15.52 -12.34
N PHE A 121 12.66 16.07 -11.28
CA PHE A 121 12.59 17.51 -10.96
C PHE A 121 13.79 18.32 -11.47
N GLY A 122 14.90 17.66 -11.80
CA GLY A 122 16.16 18.32 -12.15
C GLY A 122 17.02 18.74 -10.94
N GLU A 123 16.48 18.63 -9.74
CA GLU A 123 17.12 19.02 -8.47
C GLU A 123 16.64 18.14 -7.31
N LYS A 124 17.25 18.30 -6.14
CA LYS A 124 16.83 17.62 -4.91
C LYS A 124 15.65 18.36 -4.27
N VAL A 125 14.47 17.77 -4.34
CA VAL A 125 13.20 18.37 -3.81
C VAL A 125 12.67 17.67 -2.57
N PHE A 126 13.13 16.44 -2.25
CA PHE A 126 12.63 15.67 -1.11
C PHE A 126 13.71 14.75 -0.54
N GLY A 127 13.73 14.59 0.79
CA GLY A 127 14.81 13.88 1.49
C GLY A 127 14.71 12.36 1.43
N THR A 128 13.52 11.80 1.64
CA THR A 128 13.32 10.36 1.84
C THR A 128 12.10 9.82 1.11
N PRO A 129 12.03 9.94 -0.24
CA PRO A 129 10.92 9.37 -1.00
C PRO A 129 10.93 7.83 -0.90
N LYS A 130 9.76 7.21 -0.94
CA LYS A 130 9.66 5.76 -1.03
C LYS A 130 9.87 5.29 -2.47
N PRO A 131 10.49 4.11 -2.69
CA PRO A 131 10.64 3.54 -4.03
C PRO A 131 9.30 3.20 -4.66
N GLU A 132 9.10 3.54 -5.92
CA GLU A 132 7.87 3.18 -6.64
C GLU A 132 7.66 1.67 -6.73
N LYS A 133 8.72 0.87 -6.93
CA LYS A 133 8.63 -0.60 -6.97
C LYS A 133 8.14 -1.21 -5.65
N LEU A 134 8.49 -0.62 -4.51
CA LEU A 134 7.98 -1.06 -3.21
C LEU A 134 6.47 -0.81 -3.12
N ILE A 135 6.04 0.40 -3.47
CA ILE A 135 4.62 0.78 -3.43
C ILE A 135 3.83 -0.02 -4.49
N GLN A 136 4.39 -0.24 -5.67
CA GLN A 136 3.81 -1.12 -6.69
C GLN A 136 3.48 -2.50 -6.12
N ARG A 137 4.42 -3.13 -5.43
CA ARG A 137 4.20 -4.45 -4.82
C ARG A 137 3.10 -4.42 -3.76
N ILE A 138 3.07 -3.38 -2.92
CA ILE A 138 2.02 -3.21 -1.91
C ILE A 138 0.65 -3.10 -2.57
N ILE A 139 0.51 -2.24 -3.59
CA ILE A 139 -0.74 -2.03 -4.31
C ILE A 139 -1.18 -3.30 -5.06
N GLN A 140 -0.26 -4.02 -5.72
CA GLN A 140 -0.55 -5.29 -6.38
C GLN A 140 -1.08 -6.38 -5.44
N LEU A 141 -0.64 -6.38 -4.20
CA LEU A 141 -1.07 -7.38 -3.21
C LEU A 141 -2.36 -7.01 -2.51
N GLY A 142 -2.63 -5.71 -2.33
CA GLY A 142 -3.70 -5.20 -1.49
C GLY A 142 -4.90 -4.62 -2.24
N SER A 143 -4.83 -4.48 -3.57
CA SER A 143 -5.91 -3.87 -4.36
C SER A 143 -6.02 -4.43 -5.76
N GLU A 144 -7.17 -4.21 -6.37
CA GLU A 144 -7.45 -4.48 -7.78
C GLU A 144 -7.52 -3.15 -8.57
N GLU A 145 -7.66 -3.22 -9.89
CA GLU A 145 -7.85 -2.02 -10.72
C GLU A 145 -9.15 -1.31 -10.30
N GLU A 146 -9.14 0.02 -10.40
CA GLU A 146 -10.23 0.92 -10.00
C GLU A 146 -10.47 1.04 -8.48
N ASP A 147 -9.80 0.26 -7.63
CA ASP A 147 -9.86 0.43 -6.18
C ASP A 147 -9.31 1.79 -5.75
N ILE A 148 -9.74 2.27 -4.57
CA ILE A 148 -9.31 3.52 -3.98
C ILE A 148 -8.15 3.28 -3.02
N ILE A 149 -7.01 3.91 -3.28
CA ILE A 149 -5.82 3.90 -2.42
C ILE A 149 -5.81 5.17 -1.58
N LEU A 150 -5.83 5.03 -0.27
CA LEU A 150 -5.74 6.15 0.67
C LEU A 150 -4.35 6.19 1.33
N ASP A 151 -3.72 7.37 1.28
CA ASP A 151 -2.46 7.65 2.00
C ASP A 151 -2.56 9.04 2.63
N PHE A 152 -2.66 9.09 3.97
CA PHE A 152 -2.80 10.35 4.71
C PHE A 152 -1.48 10.93 5.21
N PHE A 153 -0.36 10.38 4.78
CA PHE A 153 0.99 10.91 4.96
C PHE A 153 1.73 10.82 3.64
N MET A 154 1.13 11.42 2.58
CA MET A 154 1.53 11.15 1.21
C MET A 154 2.97 11.58 0.87
N GLY A 155 3.55 12.48 1.67
CA GLY A 155 4.92 12.94 1.50
C GLY A 155 5.17 13.43 0.07
N SER A 156 6.14 12.83 -0.62
CA SER A 156 6.46 13.16 -2.01
C SER A 156 5.47 12.62 -3.05
N GLY A 157 4.32 12.09 -2.65
CA GLY A 157 3.28 11.57 -3.56
C GLY A 157 3.64 10.27 -4.27
N THR A 158 4.49 9.43 -3.68
CA THR A 158 4.88 8.17 -4.33
C THR A 158 3.71 7.21 -4.46
N THR A 159 2.90 7.07 -3.41
CA THR A 159 1.72 6.19 -3.41
C THR A 159 0.74 6.60 -4.51
N GLN A 160 0.43 7.89 -4.61
CA GLN A 160 -0.48 8.44 -5.61
C GLN A 160 0.07 8.29 -7.03
N ALA A 161 1.36 8.53 -7.23
CA ALA A 161 2.02 8.34 -8.52
C ALA A 161 1.91 6.89 -9.00
N VAL A 162 2.19 5.92 -8.10
CA VAL A 162 2.10 4.49 -8.42
C VAL A 162 0.64 4.06 -8.64
N ALA A 163 -0.29 4.48 -7.78
CA ALA A 163 -1.71 4.19 -7.93
C ALA A 163 -2.23 4.68 -9.29
N HIS A 164 -1.88 5.91 -9.69
CA HIS A 164 -2.25 6.49 -10.97
C HIS A 164 -1.72 5.67 -12.17
N LYS A 165 -0.42 5.33 -12.16
CA LYS A 165 0.21 4.51 -13.19
C LYS A 165 -0.36 3.09 -13.29
N MET A 166 -0.98 2.61 -12.21
CA MET A 166 -1.57 1.27 -12.12
C MET A 166 -3.10 1.26 -12.24
N ASN A 167 -3.72 2.34 -12.70
CA ASN A 167 -5.17 2.49 -12.87
C ASN A 167 -5.96 2.28 -11.57
N ARG A 168 -5.43 2.78 -10.43
CA ARG A 168 -6.17 2.88 -9.18
C ARG A 168 -6.58 4.32 -8.95
N GLN A 169 -7.74 4.51 -8.33
CA GLN A 169 -8.10 5.80 -7.76
C GLN A 169 -7.27 6.05 -6.51
N TYR A 170 -7.11 7.30 -6.10
CA TYR A 170 -6.35 7.60 -4.91
C TYR A 170 -6.84 8.86 -4.20
N ILE A 171 -6.61 8.86 -2.88
CA ILE A 171 -6.76 10.02 -2.02
C ILE A 171 -5.43 10.17 -1.29
N GLY A 172 -4.79 11.34 -1.42
CA GLY A 172 -3.56 11.68 -0.71
C GLY A 172 -3.80 12.87 0.19
N ILE A 173 -3.33 12.80 1.43
CA ILE A 173 -3.41 13.90 2.40
C ILE A 173 -1.99 14.21 2.87
N GLU A 174 -1.66 15.50 2.90
CA GLU A 174 -0.40 16.01 3.42
C GLU A 174 -0.66 17.36 4.07
N GLN A 175 -0.04 17.60 5.22
CA GLN A 175 -0.19 18.86 5.94
C GLN A 175 0.93 19.88 5.66
N MET A 176 2.04 19.41 5.08
CA MET A 176 3.23 20.23 4.88
C MET A 176 3.16 21.00 3.56
N ASP A 177 3.69 22.21 3.54
CA ASP A 177 3.64 23.15 2.39
C ASP A 177 4.24 22.59 1.10
N TYR A 178 5.18 21.61 1.21
CA TYR A 178 5.75 20.99 0.03
C TYR A 178 4.75 20.15 -0.80
N ILE A 179 3.53 19.92 -0.31
CA ILE A 179 2.49 19.21 -1.08
C ILE A 179 2.31 19.85 -2.46
N GLU A 180 2.24 21.18 -2.51
CA GLU A 180 2.04 21.90 -3.76
C GLU A 180 3.25 21.80 -4.68
N THR A 181 4.44 22.05 -4.15
CA THR A 181 5.68 22.14 -4.94
C THR A 181 6.28 20.79 -5.30
N VAL A 182 6.02 19.75 -4.53
CA VAL A 182 6.56 18.40 -4.76
C VAL A 182 5.50 17.42 -5.21
N SER A 183 4.48 17.18 -4.40
CA SER A 183 3.54 16.09 -4.63
C SER A 183 2.60 16.36 -5.80
N VAL A 184 2.04 17.57 -5.85
CA VAL A 184 1.18 18.05 -6.96
C VAL A 184 1.97 18.11 -8.27
N GLU A 185 3.18 18.67 -8.24
CA GLU A 185 4.04 18.75 -9.43
C GLU A 185 4.48 17.35 -9.92
N ARG A 186 4.74 16.42 -9.01
CA ARG A 186 5.00 15.02 -9.38
C ARG A 186 3.81 14.43 -10.13
N LEU A 187 2.59 14.60 -9.62
CA LEU A 187 1.39 14.06 -10.25
C LEU A 187 1.13 14.70 -11.62
N LYS A 188 1.39 15.99 -11.79
CA LYS A 188 1.34 16.65 -13.11
C LYS A 188 2.30 15.99 -14.10
N LYS A 189 3.54 15.67 -13.67
CA LYS A 189 4.52 14.97 -14.52
C LYS A 189 4.11 13.53 -14.83
N VAL A 190 3.48 12.83 -13.87
CA VAL A 190 2.90 11.49 -14.10
C VAL A 190 1.83 11.56 -15.19
N ILE A 191 0.88 12.49 -15.09
CA ILE A 191 -0.16 12.71 -16.10
C ILE A 191 0.45 13.05 -17.46
N ALA A 192 1.54 13.81 -17.49
CA ALA A 192 2.27 14.13 -18.73
C ALA A 192 3.04 12.93 -19.31
N GLY A 193 3.02 11.75 -18.68
CA GLY A 193 3.64 10.54 -19.21
C GLY A 193 5.13 10.41 -18.91
N GLU A 194 5.59 10.87 -17.73
CA GLU A 194 6.97 10.68 -17.31
C GLU A 194 7.37 9.20 -17.33
N GLN A 195 8.63 8.89 -17.65
CA GLN A 195 9.12 7.53 -17.92
C GLN A 195 10.07 7.00 -16.81
N GLY A 196 10.02 7.56 -15.60
CA GLY A 196 10.79 7.10 -14.45
C GLY A 196 10.06 6.03 -13.61
N GLY A 197 10.72 5.58 -12.56
CA GLY A 197 10.13 4.64 -11.62
C GLY A 197 9.63 3.35 -12.28
N ILE A 198 8.34 3.07 -12.10
CA ILE A 198 7.67 1.89 -12.67
C ILE A 198 7.04 2.13 -14.05
N SER A 199 7.15 3.32 -14.62
CA SER A 199 6.43 3.69 -15.85
C SER A 199 6.62 2.68 -16.97
N LYS A 200 7.84 2.17 -17.15
CA LYS A 200 8.15 1.16 -18.16
C LYS A 200 7.58 -0.22 -17.82
N ASP A 201 7.56 -0.58 -16.54
CA ASP A 201 7.09 -1.89 -16.06
C ASP A 201 5.58 -2.04 -16.23
N VAL A 202 4.84 -0.91 -16.24
CA VAL A 202 3.37 -0.86 -16.41
C VAL A 202 2.96 -0.21 -17.74
N GLU A 203 3.90 0.00 -18.66
CA GLU A 203 3.69 0.59 -20.00
C GLU A 203 2.96 1.95 -19.95
N TRP A 204 3.25 2.77 -18.93
CA TRP A 204 2.61 4.05 -18.71
C TRP A 204 2.91 5.05 -19.82
N GLN A 205 1.86 5.66 -20.42
CA GLN A 205 1.96 6.64 -21.49
C GLN A 205 1.45 8.04 -21.10
N GLY A 206 0.98 8.20 -19.87
CA GLY A 206 0.35 9.43 -19.42
C GLY A 206 -1.17 9.40 -19.50
N GLY A 207 -1.78 10.49 -19.11
CA GLY A 207 -3.23 10.67 -19.11
C GLY A 207 -3.85 10.68 -17.70
N GLY A 208 -5.18 10.77 -17.65
CA GLY A 208 -5.92 10.90 -16.41
C GLY A 208 -5.95 12.33 -15.87
N SER A 209 -6.45 12.48 -14.66
CA SER A 209 -6.56 13.76 -13.94
C SER A 209 -6.58 13.52 -12.43
N PHE A 210 -6.34 14.56 -11.66
CA PHE A 210 -6.57 14.56 -10.21
C PHE A 210 -7.14 15.92 -9.80
N VAL A 211 -7.74 15.95 -8.62
CA VAL A 211 -8.21 17.18 -7.99
C VAL A 211 -7.27 17.50 -6.84
N TYR A 212 -6.78 18.74 -6.81
CA TYR A 212 -6.08 19.31 -5.66
C TYR A 212 -7.00 20.27 -4.94
N CYS A 213 -7.09 20.14 -3.63
CA CYS A 213 -7.84 21.07 -2.79
C CYS A 213 -7.12 21.27 -1.46
N GLU A 214 -7.19 22.48 -0.98
CA GLU A 214 -6.73 22.86 0.34
C GLU A 214 -7.93 22.96 1.28
N LEU A 215 -7.74 22.44 2.50
CA LEU A 215 -8.72 22.67 3.55
C LEU A 215 -8.64 24.15 3.94
N LYS A 216 -9.77 24.84 3.84
CA LYS A 216 -9.86 26.23 4.30
C LYS A 216 -9.49 26.29 5.78
N ASN A 217 -8.56 27.19 6.12
CA ASN A 217 -8.19 27.42 7.52
C ASN A 217 -9.27 28.29 8.24
N ASP A 218 -10.48 27.73 8.34
CA ASP A 218 -11.61 28.38 8.99
C ASP A 218 -11.37 28.61 10.48
N VAL A 219 -10.44 27.84 11.08
CA VAL A 219 -10.06 27.96 12.48
C VAL A 219 -9.37 29.29 12.77
N GLN A 220 -8.38 29.67 11.97
CA GLN A 220 -7.67 30.94 12.16
C GLN A 220 -8.57 32.15 11.92
N ASP A 221 -9.41 32.08 10.88
CA ASP A 221 -10.42 33.12 10.59
C ASP A 221 -11.43 33.27 11.74
N PHE A 222 -11.78 32.16 12.37
CA PHE A 222 -12.68 32.15 13.51
C PHE A 222 -11.99 32.72 14.76
N LEU A 223 -10.76 32.30 15.08
CA LEU A 223 -10.00 32.86 16.20
C LEU A 223 -9.81 34.36 16.06
N ASN A 224 -9.48 34.82 14.87
CA ASN A 224 -9.40 36.27 14.59
C ASN A 224 -10.72 37.02 14.85
N LYS A 225 -11.87 36.41 14.50
CA LYS A 225 -13.19 36.98 14.79
C LYS A 225 -13.47 36.99 16.29
N VAL A 226 -13.14 35.94 17.01
CA VAL A 226 -13.29 35.89 18.48
C VAL A 226 -12.42 36.97 19.15
N GLU A 227 -11.18 37.11 18.74
CA GLU A 227 -10.24 38.10 19.29
C GLU A 227 -10.73 39.51 19.06
N ASN A 228 -11.24 39.83 17.87
CA ASN A 228 -11.69 41.15 17.48
C ASN A 228 -13.14 41.47 17.87
N ALA A 229 -13.91 40.56 18.41
CA ALA A 229 -15.28 40.79 18.86
C ALA A 229 -15.32 41.83 20.00
N LEU A 230 -16.21 42.78 19.88
CA LEU A 230 -16.35 43.90 20.81
C LEU A 230 -17.57 43.75 21.77
N SER A 231 -18.47 42.82 21.46
CA SER A 231 -19.68 42.60 22.26
C SER A 231 -19.99 41.13 22.52
N SER A 232 -20.80 40.85 23.55
CA SER A 232 -21.27 39.51 23.90
C SER A 232 -22.20 38.97 22.80
N GLU A 233 -22.97 39.80 22.13
CA GLU A 233 -23.86 39.41 21.02
C GLU A 233 -23.08 38.83 19.86
N GLU A 234 -21.95 39.43 19.49
CA GLU A 234 -21.05 38.92 18.45
C GLU A 234 -20.47 37.53 18.82
N LEU A 235 -20.06 37.34 20.07
CA LEU A 235 -19.53 36.08 20.57
C LEU A 235 -20.60 34.95 20.62
N VAL A 236 -21.86 35.34 20.92
CA VAL A 236 -22.99 34.38 20.86
C VAL A 236 -23.28 33.95 19.42
N GLU A 237 -23.20 34.84 18.46
CA GLU A 237 -23.33 34.44 17.04
C GLU A 237 -22.21 33.51 16.59
N LEU A 238 -20.99 33.77 17.05
CA LEU A 238 -19.84 32.87 16.79
C LEU A 238 -20.03 31.53 17.44
N LEU A 239 -20.51 31.43 18.70
CA LEU A 239 -20.84 30.18 19.37
C LEU A 239 -21.86 29.36 18.57
N GLU A 240 -22.93 29.99 18.07
CA GLU A 240 -23.94 29.29 17.27
C GLU A 240 -23.41 28.81 15.91
N LYS A 241 -22.46 29.53 15.31
CA LYS A 241 -21.74 29.06 14.12
C LYS A 241 -20.88 27.85 14.40
N VAL A 242 -20.13 27.86 15.50
CA VAL A 242 -19.29 26.71 15.94
C VAL A 242 -20.13 25.48 16.20
N LYS A 243 -21.28 25.63 16.89
CA LYS A 243 -22.21 24.50 17.15
C LYS A 243 -22.74 23.83 15.88
N LYS A 244 -22.81 24.56 14.77
CA LYS A 244 -23.29 24.07 13.46
C LYS A 244 -22.14 23.60 12.56
N SER A 245 -20.90 23.91 12.90
CA SER A 245 -19.73 23.58 12.11
C SER A 245 -19.17 22.21 12.43
N SER A 246 -18.40 21.65 11.51
CA SER A 246 -17.65 20.40 11.72
C SER A 246 -16.37 20.58 12.56
N PHE A 247 -16.12 21.77 13.11
CA PHE A 247 -14.93 22.07 13.92
C PHE A 247 -14.91 21.39 15.29
N LEU A 248 -16.04 20.89 15.75
CA LEU A 248 -16.12 20.27 17.07
C LEU A 248 -15.87 18.78 16.97
N SER A 249 -14.85 18.32 17.69
CA SER A 249 -14.59 16.89 17.83
C SER A 249 -15.72 16.22 18.62
N TYR A 250 -15.86 14.90 18.46
CA TYR A 250 -16.78 14.07 19.25
C TYR A 250 -16.53 14.15 20.76
N ARG A 251 -15.39 14.71 21.20
CA ARG A 251 -15.02 14.87 22.62
C ARG A 251 -15.68 16.11 23.28
N VAL A 252 -16.10 17.08 22.48
CA VAL A 252 -16.72 18.31 22.97
C VAL A 252 -18.17 18.31 22.54
N ASP A 253 -19.07 18.03 23.49
CA ASP A 253 -20.51 18.13 23.24
C ASP A 253 -20.95 19.62 23.39
N ALA A 254 -20.78 20.38 22.30
CA ALA A 254 -21.15 21.79 22.24
C ALA A 254 -22.65 22.03 22.51
N LYS A 255 -23.50 21.00 22.37
CA LYS A 255 -24.93 21.09 22.67
C LYS A 255 -25.18 21.29 24.17
N LYS A 256 -24.21 20.90 25.03
CA LYS A 256 -24.27 21.11 26.50
C LYS A 256 -23.96 22.55 26.91
N LEU A 257 -23.39 23.37 26.04
CA LEU A 257 -23.19 24.80 26.30
C LEU A 257 -24.49 25.55 26.08
N HIS A 258 -25.18 25.87 27.20
CA HIS A 258 -26.40 26.64 27.17
C HIS A 258 -26.11 28.14 26.94
N LYS A 259 -26.87 28.76 26.04
CA LYS A 259 -26.71 30.17 25.69
C LYS A 259 -26.83 31.10 26.94
N GLU A 260 -27.68 30.76 27.89
CA GLU A 260 -27.88 31.53 29.13
C GLU A 260 -26.63 31.51 30.03
N GLU A 261 -25.98 30.34 30.16
CA GLU A 261 -24.74 30.18 30.94
C GLU A 261 -23.60 30.97 30.27
N PHE A 262 -23.48 30.91 28.95
CA PHE A 262 -22.50 31.65 28.18
C PHE A 262 -22.69 33.17 28.32
N ASN A 263 -23.93 33.68 28.31
CA ASN A 263 -24.24 35.10 28.48
C ASN A 263 -23.92 35.62 29.90
N ASN A 264 -23.86 34.74 30.92
CA ASN A 264 -23.51 35.13 32.28
C ASN A 264 -22.01 35.34 32.47
N LEU A 265 -21.18 34.92 31.52
CA LEU A 265 -19.72 35.08 31.54
C LEU A 265 -19.35 36.50 31.14
N SER A 266 -18.23 37.01 31.65
CA SER A 266 -17.63 38.26 31.14
C SER A 266 -17.17 38.10 29.68
N LEU A 267 -17.04 39.22 28.96
CA LEU A 267 -16.55 39.19 27.56
C LEU A 267 -15.21 38.47 27.40
N PHE A 268 -14.34 38.59 28.38
CA PHE A 268 -13.05 37.91 28.40
C PHE A 268 -13.21 36.39 28.54
N GLU A 269 -14.06 35.94 29.49
CA GLU A 269 -14.30 34.50 29.70
C GLU A 269 -15.03 33.87 28.51
N GLN A 270 -15.93 34.58 27.88
CA GLN A 270 -16.60 34.14 26.64
C GLN A 270 -15.59 33.93 25.51
N LYS A 271 -14.63 34.85 25.33
CA LYS A 271 -13.54 34.71 24.36
C LYS A 271 -12.65 33.49 24.67
N GLN A 272 -12.23 33.35 25.94
CA GLN A 272 -11.42 32.21 26.36
C GLN A 272 -12.13 30.88 26.09
N LEU A 273 -13.42 30.78 26.45
CA LEU A 273 -14.19 29.55 26.24
C LEU A 273 -14.30 29.18 24.74
N LEU A 274 -14.50 30.16 23.85
CA LEU A 274 -14.54 29.91 22.42
C LEU A 274 -13.17 29.51 21.86
N VAL A 275 -12.09 30.11 22.35
CA VAL A 275 -10.71 29.72 21.96
C VAL A 275 -10.44 28.28 22.43
N GLU A 276 -10.74 27.93 23.69
CA GLU A 276 -10.55 26.58 24.21
C GLU A 276 -11.36 25.52 23.46
N LEU A 277 -12.61 25.84 23.09
CA LEU A 277 -13.45 24.95 22.27
C LEU A 277 -12.81 24.60 20.93
N ILE A 278 -12.14 25.55 20.31
CA ILE A 278 -11.48 25.36 19.02
C ILE A 278 -10.11 24.73 19.19
N ASP A 279 -9.38 25.15 20.20
CA ASP A 279 -8.03 24.69 20.49
C ASP A 279 -7.99 23.16 20.70
N GLN A 280 -8.99 22.59 21.35
CA GLN A 280 -9.13 21.15 21.52
C GLN A 280 -9.28 20.34 20.21
N ASN A 281 -9.49 21.02 19.08
CA ASN A 281 -9.62 20.42 17.75
C ASN A 281 -8.42 20.68 16.83
N ASN A 282 -7.42 21.46 17.30
CA ASN A 282 -6.21 21.70 16.52
C ASN A 282 -5.28 20.51 16.56
N LEU A 283 -4.62 20.27 15.43
CA LEU A 283 -3.49 19.34 15.37
C LEU A 283 -2.28 20.02 16.02
N TYR A 284 -1.80 19.43 17.10
CA TYR A 284 -0.59 19.92 17.77
C TYR A 284 0.65 19.25 17.18
N VAL A 285 1.71 20.04 16.99
CA VAL A 285 3.05 19.53 16.73
C VAL A 285 3.62 19.01 18.06
N ASN A 286 4.24 17.82 18.05
CA ASN A 286 4.90 17.29 19.24
C ASN A 286 6.02 18.24 19.69
N TYR A 287 6.20 18.40 20.98
CA TYR A 287 7.27 19.24 21.54
C TYR A 287 8.68 18.80 21.08
N SER A 288 8.86 17.50 20.79
CA SER A 288 10.08 16.96 20.19
C SER A 288 10.42 17.58 18.84
N ASP A 289 9.40 18.01 18.09
CA ASP A 289 9.51 18.48 16.71
C ASP A 289 9.39 20.01 16.62
N ILE A 290 9.42 20.70 17.78
CA ILE A 290 9.25 22.16 17.87
C ILE A 290 10.33 22.97 17.12
N ASN A 291 11.51 22.38 16.91
CA ASN A 291 12.61 23.00 16.18
C ASN A 291 12.69 22.57 14.71
N ASP A 292 11.77 21.72 14.26
CA ASP A 292 11.70 21.33 12.86
C ASP A 292 11.26 22.52 12.00
N VAL A 293 12.06 22.85 11.00
CA VAL A 293 11.85 23.99 10.11
C VAL A 293 10.55 23.82 9.29
N ASP A 294 10.20 22.58 9.00
CA ASP A 294 9.02 22.25 8.20
C ASP A 294 7.69 22.54 8.93
N ASN A 295 7.73 22.67 10.27
CA ASN A 295 6.56 22.99 11.08
C ASN A 295 6.26 24.51 11.18
N ASN A 296 7.11 25.37 10.65
CA ASN A 296 6.97 26.83 10.63
C ASN A 296 6.61 27.48 11.97
N ILE A 297 7.04 26.89 13.10
CA ILE A 297 6.73 27.39 14.44
C ILE A 297 7.54 28.65 14.74
N SER A 298 6.83 29.73 15.08
CA SER A 298 7.48 31.01 15.38
C SER A 298 8.34 30.94 16.66
N GLU A 299 9.40 31.74 16.74
CA GLU A 299 10.27 31.83 17.93
C GLU A 299 9.48 32.19 19.20
N LYS A 300 8.43 32.96 19.09
CA LYS A 300 7.52 33.30 20.22
C LYS A 300 6.78 32.06 20.71
N GLU A 301 6.26 31.23 19.82
CA GLU A 301 5.59 29.99 20.17
C GLU A 301 6.55 28.98 20.76
N LYS A 302 7.77 28.85 20.24
CA LYS A 302 8.82 28.01 20.82
C LYS A 302 9.15 28.43 22.25
N GLN A 303 9.30 29.74 22.50
CA GLN A 303 9.55 30.28 23.83
C GLN A 303 8.40 29.99 24.80
N LEU A 304 7.15 30.20 24.37
CA LEU A 304 5.96 29.90 25.20
C LEU A 304 5.89 28.44 25.57
N ASN A 305 6.08 27.54 24.59
CA ASN A 305 6.07 26.10 24.86
C ASN A 305 7.23 25.68 25.76
N THR A 306 8.43 26.22 25.58
CA THR A 306 9.58 25.96 26.46
C THR A 306 9.30 26.40 27.90
N MET A 307 8.65 27.55 28.09
CA MET A 307 8.25 28.04 29.44
C MET A 307 7.18 27.15 30.09
N PHE A 308 6.34 26.50 29.31
CA PHE A 308 5.28 25.63 29.82
C PHE A 308 5.80 24.25 30.26
N TYR A 309 6.81 23.71 29.56
CA TYR A 309 7.35 22.36 29.80
C TYR A 309 8.61 22.33 30.68
N LEU A 310 9.17 23.47 31.06
CA LEU A 310 10.28 23.64 31.99
C LEU A 310 9.83 24.20 33.32
#